data_6714b2e446c9527da5445ad1044cb4ec
#
_entry.id   6714b2e446c9527da5445ad1044cb4ec
#
_cell.length_a   1.000
_cell.length_b   1.000
_cell.length_c   1.000
_cell.angle_alpha   90.00
_cell.angle_beta   90.00
_cell.angle_gamma   90.00
#
_symmetry.space_group_name_H-M   'P 1'
#
loop_
_entity.id
_entity.type
_entity.pdbx_description
1 polymer ?
#
loop_
_entity_poly.entity_id
_entity_poly.type
_entity_poly.pdbx_seq_one_letter_code
_entity_poly.pdbx_strand_id
1 'polypeptide(L)'
;MDLNFLLKPGFGRRGFLSGSGLLLTGALLGASEAAKAAKPLPAPTSPEPEPQDKQDKDSLLKDLVTANHILQDQGIVDGYGHVSVRNPANPNHFFISRWLAPDLVTASDVVELDYDCVPANGDTRKLYSERWIHAEIYRKRPDVKSIVHTHAPTVVLMGVINETLLPIYHMGGFIGTGLPTFDIRKSFGATNMLINNAEKGKALAETLGDKPGAFMRGHGGITVGNSIMHSVGRSVYLKINSEMHLQAGGRKIETLSPDEAHQAEAGNQEFPKDWDLWARKVMKS
;
A
#
# COMPACT_ATOMS: atom_id res chain seq x y z
N MET A 1 18.67 16.57 -32.80
CA MET A 1 17.54 16.87 -31.91
C MET A 1 18.10 17.60 -30.70
N ASP A 2 17.79 18.90 -30.61
CA ASP A 2 18.46 19.86 -29.73
C ASP A 2 18.11 19.66 -28.27
N LEU A 3 19.15 19.56 -27.44
CA LEU A 3 19.13 19.46 -25.96
C LEU A 3 19.34 20.87 -25.35
N ASN A 4 18.45 21.82 -25.61
CA ASN A 4 18.57 23.19 -25.08
C ASN A 4 17.24 23.75 -24.60
N PHE A 5 16.68 23.17 -23.51
CA PHE A 5 15.49 23.78 -22.89
C PHE A 5 15.48 23.61 -21.36
N LEU A 6 16.51 24.06 -20.68
CA LEU A 6 16.46 24.26 -19.22
C LEU A 6 17.66 25.11 -18.78
N LEU A 7 17.54 26.44 -18.85
CA LEU A 7 18.27 27.39 -17.99
C LEU A 7 17.75 28.81 -18.29
N LYS A 8 16.82 29.29 -17.47
CA LYS A 8 16.61 30.73 -17.30
C LYS A 8 16.96 31.09 -15.86
N PRO A 9 17.94 31.98 -15.63
CA PRO A 9 18.19 32.61 -14.34
C PRO A 9 17.43 33.91 -14.24
N GLY A 10 16.90 34.25 -13.08
CA GLY A 10 16.39 35.60 -12.83
C GLY A 10 15.52 35.72 -11.60
N PHE A 11 16.12 35.87 -10.42
CA PHE A 11 15.52 36.66 -9.37
C PHE A 11 16.59 37.55 -8.73
N GLY A 12 16.45 38.86 -9.02
CA GLY A 12 17.34 39.92 -8.58
C GLY A 12 17.19 40.25 -7.08
N ARG A 13 18.32 40.51 -6.45
CA ARG A 13 18.45 41.09 -5.13
C ARG A 13 18.02 42.56 -5.17
N ARG A 14 17.15 42.95 -4.26
CA ARG A 14 16.99 44.32 -3.71
C ARG A 14 16.73 44.14 -2.23
N GLY A 15 17.51 44.60 -1.32
CA GLY A 15 17.98 45.95 -1.06
C GLY A 15 17.45 46.28 0.33
N PHE A 16 18.27 45.99 1.40
CA PHE A 16 17.97 46.37 2.78
C PHE A 16 18.23 47.87 2.90
N LEU A 17 17.23 48.64 3.31
CA LEU A 17 17.41 49.97 3.86
C LEU A 17 16.99 49.99 5.33
N SER A 18 17.93 50.34 6.15
CA SER A 18 17.84 50.63 7.57
C SER A 18 17.02 51.90 7.81
N GLY A 19 16.12 51.88 8.78
CA GLY A 19 15.41 53.06 9.28
C GLY A 19 15.18 52.93 10.79
N SER A 20 15.80 53.85 11.50
CA SER A 20 15.85 53.96 12.95
C SER A 20 14.51 54.39 13.60
N GLY A 21 14.22 53.83 14.72
CA GLY A 21 13.68 54.38 15.96
C GLY A 21 12.43 55.24 15.97
N LEU A 22 11.43 54.76 16.72
CA LEU A 22 10.66 55.63 17.65
C LEU A 22 10.05 54.76 18.76
N LEU A 23 10.46 55.05 19.99
CA LEU A 23 9.82 54.59 21.23
C LEU A 23 8.50 55.35 21.41
N LEU A 24 7.40 54.65 21.57
CA LEU A 24 6.16 55.18 22.11
C LEU A 24 5.64 54.19 23.17
N THR A 25 5.80 54.64 24.43
CA THR A 25 5.13 54.07 25.61
C THR A 25 3.65 54.43 25.55
N GLY A 26 2.79 53.44 25.60
CA GLY A 26 1.33 53.60 25.66
C GLY A 26 0.66 52.46 26.41
N ALA A 27 0.03 52.83 27.50
CA ALA A 27 -0.62 52.14 28.58
C ALA A 27 -1.36 50.84 28.25
N LEU A 28 -1.20 49.85 29.17
CA LEU A 28 -2.10 48.70 29.39
C LEU A 28 -3.52 49.22 29.75
N LEU A 29 -4.49 48.79 28.96
CA LEU A 29 -5.86 48.65 29.45
C LEU A 29 -6.33 47.25 29.04
N GLY A 30 -6.65 46.46 30.04
CA GLY A 30 -7.12 45.08 29.88
C GLY A 30 -8.50 45.00 29.24
N ALA A 31 -8.62 44.04 28.35
CA ALA A 31 -9.88 43.42 28.01
C ALA A 31 -9.64 41.92 27.90
N SER A 32 -9.87 41.23 29.00
CA SER A 32 -10.04 39.79 29.05
C SER A 32 -11.40 39.47 28.44
N GLU A 33 -11.46 39.27 27.14
CA GLU A 33 -12.56 38.54 26.53
C GLU A 33 -12.24 37.06 26.59
N ALA A 34 -12.93 36.38 27.51
CA ALA A 34 -12.96 34.95 27.61
C ALA A 34 -13.45 34.37 26.25
N ALA A 35 -12.52 33.82 25.46
CA ALA A 35 -12.85 33.01 24.32
C ALA A 35 -13.70 31.83 24.83
N LYS A 36 -15.01 31.89 24.63
CA LYS A 36 -15.91 30.75 24.81
C LYS A 36 -15.38 29.62 23.91
N ALA A 37 -14.78 28.61 24.54
CA ALA A 37 -14.38 27.41 23.86
C ALA A 37 -15.60 26.86 23.11
N ALA A 38 -15.55 26.90 21.79
CA ALA A 38 -16.55 26.25 20.94
C ALA A 38 -16.58 24.76 21.30
N LYS A 39 -17.77 24.27 21.61
CA LYS A 39 -17.99 22.85 21.90
C LYS A 39 -17.48 22.05 20.71
N PRO A 40 -16.61 21.03 20.92
CA PRO A 40 -16.14 20.22 19.80
C PRO A 40 -17.35 19.67 19.02
N LEU A 41 -17.35 19.84 17.71
CA LEU A 41 -18.30 19.16 16.86
C LEU A 41 -18.15 17.65 17.09
N PRO A 42 -19.28 16.89 17.25
CA PRO A 42 -19.19 15.45 17.32
C PRO A 42 -18.49 14.96 16.06
N ALA A 43 -17.47 14.12 16.24
CA ALA A 43 -16.80 13.46 15.13
C ALA A 43 -17.85 12.75 14.27
N PRO A 44 -17.79 12.85 12.93
CA PRO A 44 -18.66 12.07 12.08
C PRO A 44 -18.40 10.59 12.40
N THR A 45 -19.37 9.94 13.01
CA THR A 45 -19.37 8.49 13.22
C THR A 45 -19.67 7.83 11.88
N SER A 46 -18.66 7.67 11.04
CA SER A 46 -18.72 6.59 10.06
C SER A 46 -18.78 5.29 10.87
N PRO A 47 -19.71 4.38 10.59
CA PRO A 47 -19.70 3.09 11.26
C PRO A 47 -18.32 2.45 11.05
N GLU A 48 -17.74 1.91 12.11
CA GLU A 48 -16.50 1.12 11.96
C GLU A 48 -16.77 0.00 10.93
N PRO A 49 -15.86 -0.22 9.99
CA PRO A 49 -16.05 -1.29 9.01
C PRO A 49 -16.22 -2.63 9.73
N GLU A 50 -17.19 -3.43 9.29
CA GLU A 50 -17.36 -4.77 9.84
C GLU A 50 -16.08 -5.59 9.66
N PRO A 51 -15.66 -6.35 10.69
CA PRO A 51 -14.52 -7.26 10.54
C PRO A 51 -14.73 -8.19 9.35
N GLN A 52 -13.73 -8.32 8.48
CA GLN A 52 -13.82 -9.10 7.23
C GLN A 52 -14.38 -10.52 7.44
N ASP A 53 -14.08 -11.15 8.58
CA ASP A 53 -14.58 -12.50 8.92
C ASP A 53 -16.10 -12.56 9.13
N LYS A 54 -16.78 -11.42 9.27
CA LYS A 54 -18.24 -11.30 9.44
C LYS A 54 -18.96 -10.80 8.19
N GLN A 55 -18.21 -10.36 7.18
CA GLN A 55 -18.83 -9.90 5.92
C GLN A 55 -19.49 -11.07 5.19
N ASP A 56 -20.68 -10.80 4.62
CA ASP A 56 -21.27 -11.72 3.66
C ASP A 56 -20.44 -11.74 2.34
N LYS A 57 -20.65 -12.81 1.56
CA LYS A 57 -19.89 -13.03 0.32
C LYS A 57 -20.04 -11.86 -0.67
N ASP A 58 -21.23 -11.33 -0.85
CA ASP A 58 -21.48 -10.30 -1.88
C ASP A 58 -20.79 -8.97 -1.50
N SER A 59 -20.83 -8.60 -0.22
CA SER A 59 -20.09 -7.46 0.32
C SER A 59 -18.60 -7.63 0.15
N LEU A 60 -18.05 -8.80 0.47
CA LEU A 60 -16.63 -9.12 0.32
C LEU A 60 -16.18 -9.04 -1.14
N LEU A 61 -16.98 -9.56 -2.08
CA LEU A 61 -16.67 -9.49 -3.52
C LEU A 61 -16.75 -8.06 -4.05
N LYS A 62 -17.68 -7.25 -3.56
CA LYS A 62 -17.74 -5.82 -3.88
C LYS A 62 -16.48 -5.09 -3.41
N ASP A 63 -16.02 -5.35 -2.20
CA ASP A 63 -14.78 -4.76 -1.68
C ASP A 63 -13.56 -5.21 -2.48
N LEU A 64 -13.51 -6.48 -2.90
CA LEU A 64 -12.44 -6.99 -3.76
C LEU A 64 -12.40 -6.30 -5.14
N VAL A 65 -13.56 -6.06 -5.75
CA VAL A 65 -13.67 -5.29 -7.00
C VAL A 65 -13.20 -3.85 -6.77
N THR A 66 -13.69 -3.20 -5.72
CA THR A 66 -13.29 -1.85 -5.35
C THR A 66 -11.78 -1.75 -5.12
N ALA A 67 -11.18 -2.76 -4.47
CA ALA A 67 -9.73 -2.84 -4.26
C ALA A 67 -8.96 -2.87 -5.58
N ASN A 68 -9.39 -3.64 -6.57
CA ASN A 68 -8.76 -3.69 -7.89
C ASN A 68 -8.71 -2.29 -8.53
N HIS A 69 -9.85 -1.57 -8.50
CA HIS A 69 -9.95 -0.21 -9.06
C HIS A 69 -9.11 0.80 -8.27
N ILE A 70 -9.13 0.75 -6.93
CA ILE A 70 -8.29 1.62 -6.08
C ILE A 70 -6.82 1.40 -6.39
N LEU A 71 -6.36 0.15 -6.46
CA LEU A 71 -4.95 -0.15 -6.71
C LEU A 71 -4.48 0.37 -8.06
N GLN A 72 -5.33 0.32 -9.08
CA GLN A 72 -5.04 0.92 -10.39
C GLN A 72 -5.02 2.45 -10.30
N ASP A 73 -6.03 3.08 -9.71
CA ASP A 73 -6.11 4.54 -9.56
C ASP A 73 -4.92 5.12 -8.77
N GLN A 74 -4.44 4.39 -7.76
CA GLN A 74 -3.28 4.78 -6.94
C GLN A 74 -1.92 4.42 -7.59
N GLY A 75 -1.93 3.81 -8.79
CA GLY A 75 -0.72 3.41 -9.50
C GLY A 75 0.10 2.34 -8.76
N ILE A 76 -0.60 1.44 -8.08
CA ILE A 76 -0.02 0.27 -7.40
C ILE A 76 0.08 -0.90 -8.38
N VAL A 77 -0.93 -1.05 -9.22
CA VAL A 77 -0.99 -2.06 -10.28
C VAL A 77 -1.13 -1.38 -11.63
N ASP A 78 -0.66 -2.05 -12.65
CA ASP A 78 -0.89 -1.71 -14.07
C ASP A 78 -1.91 -2.69 -14.67
N GLY A 79 -1.67 -3.22 -15.86
CA GLY A 79 -2.49 -4.27 -16.45
C GLY A 79 -2.30 -5.66 -15.81
N TYR A 80 -1.37 -5.85 -14.89
CA TYR A 80 -0.92 -7.15 -14.43
C TYR A 80 -0.96 -7.38 -12.90
N GLY A 81 -0.74 -6.42 -12.07
CA GLY A 81 -0.83 -6.60 -10.62
C GLY A 81 -2.23 -7.11 -10.20
N HIS A 82 -2.35 -7.68 -9.02
CA HIS A 82 -3.62 -8.27 -8.56
C HIS A 82 -3.75 -8.31 -7.04
N VAL A 83 -4.99 -8.37 -6.59
CA VAL A 83 -5.36 -8.49 -5.19
C VAL A 83 -6.24 -9.71 -4.97
N SER A 84 -6.12 -10.34 -3.81
CA SER A 84 -6.96 -11.45 -3.40
C SER A 84 -7.45 -11.29 -1.96
N VAL A 85 -8.46 -12.07 -1.62
CA VAL A 85 -9.00 -12.15 -0.27
C VAL A 85 -9.30 -13.59 0.08
N ARG A 86 -8.94 -14.01 1.32
CA ARG A 86 -9.28 -15.32 1.85
C ARG A 86 -10.80 -15.45 1.99
N ASN A 87 -11.35 -16.60 1.63
CA ASN A 87 -12.76 -16.88 1.82
C ASN A 87 -13.04 -17.14 3.33
N PRO A 88 -13.82 -16.29 4.02
CA PRO A 88 -14.10 -16.49 5.44
C PRO A 88 -14.95 -17.74 5.71
N ALA A 89 -15.81 -18.16 4.76
CA ALA A 89 -16.62 -19.37 4.89
C ALA A 89 -15.84 -20.66 4.64
N ASN A 90 -14.73 -20.59 3.90
CA ASN A 90 -13.81 -21.70 3.67
C ASN A 90 -12.35 -21.22 3.70
N PRO A 91 -11.69 -21.23 4.85
CA PRO A 91 -10.34 -20.65 5.01
C PRO A 91 -9.24 -21.31 4.15
N ASN A 92 -9.51 -22.45 3.51
CA ASN A 92 -8.61 -23.10 2.56
C ASN A 92 -8.78 -22.58 1.12
N HIS A 93 -9.67 -21.63 0.91
CA HIS A 93 -9.94 -21.02 -0.38
C HIS A 93 -9.70 -19.48 -0.32
N PHE A 94 -9.56 -18.90 -1.49
CA PHE A 94 -9.45 -17.44 -1.65
C PHE A 94 -10.13 -16.98 -2.93
N PHE A 95 -10.53 -15.72 -2.96
CA PHE A 95 -11.09 -15.05 -4.13
C PHE A 95 -10.02 -14.18 -4.78
N ILE A 96 -9.95 -14.23 -6.11
CA ILE A 96 -9.08 -13.41 -6.96
C ILE A 96 -9.78 -13.18 -8.30
N SER A 97 -9.50 -12.08 -9.01
CA SER A 97 -10.03 -11.91 -10.36
C SER A 97 -9.41 -12.93 -11.34
N ARG A 98 -10.16 -13.31 -12.37
CA ARG A 98 -9.56 -13.98 -13.53
C ARG A 98 -8.49 -13.09 -14.17
N TRP A 99 -7.74 -13.61 -15.13
CA TRP A 99 -6.73 -12.83 -15.87
C TRP A 99 -7.38 -11.69 -16.65
N LEU A 100 -7.40 -10.51 -16.04
CA LEU A 100 -8.01 -9.28 -16.53
C LEU A 100 -7.28 -8.09 -15.92
N ALA A 101 -7.21 -6.96 -16.64
CA ALA A 101 -6.65 -5.73 -16.06
C ALA A 101 -7.51 -5.28 -14.86
N PRO A 102 -6.88 -4.87 -13.74
CA PRO A 102 -7.59 -4.57 -12.49
C PRO A 102 -8.72 -3.56 -12.63
N ASP A 103 -8.56 -2.53 -13.45
CA ASP A 103 -9.59 -1.49 -13.68
C ASP A 103 -10.86 -2.02 -14.40
N LEU A 104 -10.77 -3.18 -15.03
CA LEU A 104 -11.90 -3.79 -15.75
C LEU A 104 -12.63 -4.88 -14.95
N VAL A 105 -12.18 -5.15 -13.72
CA VAL A 105 -12.71 -6.24 -12.91
C VAL A 105 -14.11 -5.89 -12.41
N THR A 106 -15.04 -6.85 -12.58
CA THR A 106 -16.39 -6.84 -12.01
C THR A 106 -16.58 -8.04 -11.08
N ALA A 107 -17.66 -8.09 -10.33
CA ALA A 107 -17.97 -9.21 -9.44
C ALA A 107 -18.04 -10.55 -10.20
N SER A 108 -18.51 -10.54 -11.46
CA SER A 108 -18.57 -11.74 -12.31
C SER A 108 -17.19 -12.23 -12.76
N ASP A 109 -16.15 -11.42 -12.62
CA ASP A 109 -14.78 -11.77 -12.99
C ASP A 109 -14.01 -12.43 -11.83
N VAL A 110 -14.58 -12.43 -10.64
CA VAL A 110 -13.96 -13.06 -9.46
C VAL A 110 -14.11 -14.59 -9.53
N VAL A 111 -13.03 -15.28 -9.19
CA VAL A 111 -12.94 -16.76 -9.15
C VAL A 111 -12.55 -17.18 -7.74
N GLU A 112 -13.17 -18.22 -7.23
CA GLU A 112 -12.77 -18.87 -5.98
C GLU A 112 -11.79 -20.01 -6.30
N LEU A 113 -10.61 -19.96 -5.68
CA LEU A 113 -9.54 -20.97 -5.85
C LEU A 113 -9.25 -21.64 -4.50
N ASP A 114 -8.90 -22.91 -4.54
CA ASP A 114 -8.20 -23.57 -3.44
C ASP A 114 -6.69 -23.23 -3.45
N TYR A 115 -5.94 -23.75 -2.47
CA TYR A 115 -4.50 -23.49 -2.39
C TYR A 115 -3.66 -24.28 -3.40
N ASP A 116 -4.25 -25.22 -4.14
CA ASP A 116 -3.64 -25.86 -5.30
C ASP A 116 -3.99 -25.10 -6.60
N CYS A 117 -4.59 -23.91 -6.42
CA CYS A 117 -4.98 -23.01 -7.50
C CYS A 117 -6.02 -23.61 -8.47
N VAL A 118 -6.84 -24.54 -7.97
CA VAL A 118 -7.94 -25.17 -8.72
C VAL A 118 -9.22 -24.38 -8.43
N PRO A 119 -9.98 -23.97 -9.47
CA PRO A 119 -11.26 -23.30 -9.28
C PRO A 119 -12.31 -24.19 -8.59
N ALA A 120 -12.91 -23.70 -7.50
CA ALA A 120 -13.87 -24.45 -6.68
C ALA A 120 -15.16 -24.84 -7.44
N ASN A 121 -15.54 -24.06 -8.46
CA ASN A 121 -16.76 -24.25 -9.25
C ASN A 121 -16.51 -24.76 -10.68
N GLY A 122 -15.30 -25.26 -10.98
CA GLY A 122 -14.92 -25.71 -12.31
C GLY A 122 -14.77 -24.60 -13.34
N ASP A 123 -14.54 -23.35 -12.93
CA ASP A 123 -14.28 -22.21 -13.82
C ASP A 123 -13.10 -22.50 -14.75
N THR A 124 -13.29 -22.35 -16.05
CA THR A 124 -12.28 -22.63 -17.08
C THR A 124 -11.66 -21.39 -17.67
N ARG A 125 -12.05 -20.20 -17.18
CA ARG A 125 -11.49 -18.93 -17.66
C ARG A 125 -10.00 -18.83 -17.34
N LYS A 126 -9.27 -18.09 -18.17
CA LYS A 126 -7.83 -17.87 -17.95
C LYS A 126 -7.59 -17.18 -16.62
N LEU A 127 -6.68 -17.72 -15.81
CA LEU A 127 -6.27 -17.19 -14.51
C LEU A 127 -4.89 -16.54 -14.58
N TYR A 128 -4.56 -15.71 -13.60
CA TYR A 128 -3.18 -15.22 -13.44
C TYR A 128 -2.22 -16.39 -13.23
N SER A 129 -1.09 -16.36 -13.92
CA SER A 129 -0.01 -17.34 -13.71
C SER A 129 0.55 -17.24 -12.29
N GLU A 130 0.53 -16.05 -11.70
CA GLU A 130 1.11 -15.74 -10.39
C GLU A 130 0.12 -15.87 -9.22
N ARG A 131 -1.02 -16.50 -9.41
CA ARG A 131 -1.94 -16.89 -8.32
C ARG A 131 -1.26 -17.73 -7.23
N TRP A 132 -0.15 -18.37 -7.54
CA TRP A 132 0.68 -19.12 -6.60
C TRP A 132 1.34 -18.25 -5.52
N ILE A 133 1.53 -16.94 -5.77
CA ILE A 133 1.92 -15.98 -4.74
C ILE A 133 0.91 -16.02 -3.60
N HIS A 134 -0.38 -15.92 -3.92
CA HIS A 134 -1.47 -15.86 -2.96
C HIS A 134 -1.67 -17.21 -2.26
N ALA A 135 -1.78 -18.27 -3.02
CA ALA A 135 -2.02 -19.62 -2.49
C ALA A 135 -0.99 -20.04 -1.44
N GLU A 136 0.30 -19.86 -1.72
CA GLU A 136 1.36 -20.31 -0.83
C GLU A 136 1.54 -19.39 0.38
N ILE A 137 1.28 -18.10 0.26
CA ILE A 137 1.25 -17.18 1.40
C ILE A 137 0.06 -17.51 2.30
N TYR A 138 -1.15 -17.72 1.76
CA TYR A 138 -2.30 -18.13 2.57
C TYR A 138 -2.08 -19.46 3.26
N ARG A 139 -1.46 -20.43 2.59
CA ARG A 139 -1.13 -21.75 3.16
C ARG A 139 -0.21 -21.61 4.38
N LYS A 140 0.78 -20.72 4.29
CA LYS A 140 1.78 -20.51 5.34
C LYS A 140 1.31 -19.58 6.47
N ARG A 141 0.46 -18.61 6.16
CA ARG A 141 0.06 -17.48 7.03
C ARG A 141 -1.46 -17.47 7.24
N PRO A 142 -2.00 -18.22 8.22
CA PRO A 142 -3.44 -18.23 8.51
C PRO A 142 -3.98 -16.90 9.03
N ASP A 143 -3.11 -16.04 9.56
CA ASP A 143 -3.41 -14.67 9.97
C ASP A 143 -3.65 -13.71 8.81
N VAL A 144 -3.10 -14.01 7.63
CA VAL A 144 -3.27 -13.18 6.42
C VAL A 144 -4.65 -13.41 5.81
N LYS A 145 -5.40 -12.32 5.65
CA LYS A 145 -6.75 -12.34 5.04
C LYS A 145 -6.78 -11.74 3.64
N SER A 146 -5.83 -10.86 3.30
CA SER A 146 -5.75 -10.27 1.96
C SER A 146 -4.29 -10.03 1.56
N ILE A 147 -4.03 -10.14 0.25
CA ILE A 147 -2.71 -10.02 -0.35
C ILE A 147 -2.82 -9.15 -1.60
N VAL A 148 -1.92 -8.18 -1.72
CA VAL A 148 -1.70 -7.38 -2.95
C VAL A 148 -0.36 -7.73 -3.54
N HIS A 149 -0.32 -8.02 -4.83
CA HIS A 149 0.90 -8.08 -5.63
C HIS A 149 0.97 -6.83 -6.52
N THR A 150 2.06 -6.08 -6.41
CA THR A 150 2.24 -4.77 -7.04
C THR A 150 3.41 -4.76 -8.00
N HIS A 151 3.26 -3.97 -9.09
CA HIS A 151 4.33 -3.61 -10.02
C HIS A 151 4.68 -2.11 -9.96
N ALA A 152 4.32 -1.40 -8.91
CA ALA A 152 4.64 0.02 -8.78
C ALA A 152 6.14 0.28 -9.02
N PRO A 153 6.53 1.18 -9.94
CA PRO A 153 7.94 1.34 -10.35
C PRO A 153 8.90 1.62 -9.21
N THR A 154 8.48 2.38 -8.19
CA THR A 154 9.29 2.67 -7.01
C THR A 154 9.49 1.46 -6.12
N VAL A 155 8.49 0.56 -6.03
CA VAL A 155 8.61 -0.71 -5.31
C VAL A 155 9.53 -1.67 -6.07
N VAL A 156 9.44 -1.72 -7.41
CA VAL A 156 10.38 -2.48 -8.27
C VAL A 156 11.80 -1.99 -8.04
N LEU A 157 12.01 -0.66 -8.04
CA LEU A 157 13.33 -0.05 -7.86
C LEU A 157 13.90 -0.36 -6.46
N MET A 158 13.09 -0.29 -5.40
CA MET A 158 13.52 -0.70 -4.06
C MET A 158 13.95 -2.17 -3.99
N GLY A 159 13.31 -3.03 -4.77
CA GLY A 159 13.70 -4.44 -4.86
C GLY A 159 15.05 -4.72 -5.55
N VAL A 160 15.62 -3.75 -6.28
CA VAL A 160 16.90 -3.90 -7.00
C VAL A 160 18.04 -3.09 -6.41
N ILE A 161 17.76 -2.04 -5.65
CA ILE A 161 18.79 -1.32 -4.91
C ILE A 161 19.15 -2.10 -3.63
N ASN A 162 20.43 -2.04 -3.24
CA ASN A 162 20.91 -2.78 -2.07
C ASN A 162 20.83 -1.90 -0.80
N GLU A 163 19.63 -1.38 -0.54
CA GLU A 163 19.34 -0.52 0.61
C GLU A 163 18.11 -1.04 1.35
N THR A 164 18.12 -0.91 2.68
CA THR A 164 16.97 -1.24 3.51
C THR A 164 16.00 -0.07 3.51
N LEU A 165 14.78 -0.27 3.02
CA LEU A 165 13.72 0.72 3.17
C LEU A 165 13.25 0.75 4.64
N LEU A 166 13.39 1.91 5.28
CA LEU A 166 12.88 2.18 6.62
C LEU A 166 11.69 3.15 6.56
N PRO A 167 10.82 3.18 7.58
CA PRO A 167 9.67 4.08 7.61
C PRO A 167 10.14 5.53 7.79
N ILE A 168 9.76 6.39 6.85
CA ILE A 168 10.11 7.82 6.85
C ILE A 168 9.07 8.63 7.63
N TYR A 169 7.83 8.16 7.65
CA TYR A 169 6.72 8.83 8.32
C TYR A 169 5.71 7.80 8.88
N HIS A 170 4.79 8.28 9.71
CA HIS A 170 3.90 7.42 10.50
C HIS A 170 3.05 6.43 9.68
N MET A 171 2.60 6.80 8.45
CA MET A 171 1.84 5.88 7.60
C MET A 171 2.68 4.70 7.08
N GLY A 172 4.00 4.82 7.10
CA GLY A 172 4.94 3.76 6.78
C GLY A 172 5.32 2.86 7.98
N GLY A 173 4.71 3.05 9.14
CA GLY A 173 5.08 2.35 10.40
C GLY A 173 5.16 0.83 10.24
N PHE A 174 4.27 0.22 9.46
CA PHE A 174 4.27 -1.24 9.19
C PHE A 174 5.57 -1.77 8.55
N ILE A 175 6.38 -0.92 7.91
CA ILE A 175 7.68 -1.30 7.35
C ILE A 175 8.64 -1.71 8.48
N GLY A 176 8.49 -1.13 9.68
CA GLY A 176 9.25 -1.49 10.88
C GLY A 176 10.75 -1.36 10.67
N THR A 177 11.48 -2.45 10.88
CA THR A 177 12.93 -2.53 10.70
C THR A 177 13.34 -2.89 9.26
N GLY A 178 12.42 -2.79 8.31
CA GLY A 178 12.63 -3.10 6.90
C GLY A 178 11.88 -4.35 6.45
N LEU A 179 11.68 -4.44 5.13
CA LEU A 179 11.05 -5.56 4.45
C LEU A 179 12.10 -6.42 3.74
N PRO A 180 11.92 -7.75 3.69
CA PRO A 180 12.84 -8.64 2.99
C PRO A 180 12.71 -8.48 1.47
N THR A 181 13.78 -8.86 0.76
CA THR A 181 13.78 -8.94 -0.71
C THR A 181 13.93 -10.39 -1.15
N PHE A 182 12.93 -10.89 -1.86
CA PHE A 182 12.98 -12.17 -2.55
C PHE A 182 13.76 -12.03 -3.86
N ASP A 183 14.89 -12.73 -3.96
CA ASP A 183 15.63 -12.88 -5.22
C ASP A 183 15.46 -14.29 -5.75
N ILE A 184 14.59 -14.46 -6.74
CA ILE A 184 14.26 -15.76 -7.34
C ILE A 184 15.50 -16.51 -7.84
N ARG A 185 16.58 -15.80 -8.23
CA ARG A 185 17.82 -16.40 -8.73
C ARG A 185 18.52 -17.26 -7.69
N LYS A 186 18.37 -16.92 -6.40
CA LYS A 186 19.03 -17.62 -5.29
C LYS A 186 18.57 -19.08 -5.19
N SER A 187 17.31 -19.34 -5.53
CA SER A 187 16.70 -20.67 -5.43
C SER A 187 16.52 -21.36 -6.79
N PHE A 188 16.33 -20.57 -7.87
CA PHE A 188 15.89 -21.12 -9.17
C PHE A 188 16.80 -20.71 -10.35
N GLY A 189 17.90 -20.00 -10.11
CA GLY A 189 18.77 -19.50 -11.18
C GLY A 189 18.08 -18.46 -12.08
N ALA A 190 18.52 -18.38 -13.33
CA ALA A 190 17.91 -17.49 -14.31
C ALA A 190 16.52 -18.02 -14.70
N THR A 191 15.49 -17.20 -14.54
CA THR A 191 14.10 -17.50 -14.85
C THR A 191 13.44 -16.34 -15.60
N ASN A 192 12.15 -16.51 -15.95
CA ASN A 192 11.32 -15.43 -16.47
C ASN A 192 10.77 -14.49 -15.36
N MET A 193 11.27 -14.60 -14.13
CA MET A 193 10.90 -13.84 -12.94
C MET A 193 9.51 -14.16 -12.36
N LEU A 194 8.65 -14.90 -13.06
CA LEU A 194 7.27 -15.16 -12.63
C LEU A 194 7.18 -16.25 -11.56
N ILE A 195 6.30 -16.05 -10.60
CA ILE A 195 5.93 -17.03 -9.55
C ILE A 195 4.76 -17.89 -10.06
N ASN A 196 5.05 -18.79 -10.97
CA ASN A 196 4.05 -19.51 -11.75
C ASN A 196 3.85 -20.98 -11.34
N ASN A 197 4.35 -21.36 -10.18
CA ASN A 197 4.13 -22.68 -9.57
C ASN A 197 4.24 -22.64 -8.04
N ALA A 198 3.80 -23.71 -7.38
CA ALA A 198 3.80 -23.83 -5.93
C ALA A 198 5.19 -23.70 -5.30
N GLU A 199 6.23 -24.27 -5.91
CA GLU A 199 7.59 -24.27 -5.38
C GLU A 199 8.14 -22.83 -5.26
N LYS A 200 7.97 -22.02 -6.31
CA LYS A 200 8.36 -20.60 -6.31
C LYS A 200 7.51 -19.78 -5.33
N GLY A 201 6.20 -20.04 -5.26
CA GLY A 201 5.29 -19.42 -4.30
C GLY A 201 5.70 -19.70 -2.86
N LYS A 202 6.06 -20.97 -2.56
CA LYS A 202 6.57 -21.37 -1.25
C LYS A 202 7.86 -20.64 -0.88
N ALA A 203 8.81 -20.53 -1.77
CA ALA A 203 10.07 -19.83 -1.53
C ALA A 203 9.85 -18.33 -1.27
N LEU A 204 8.89 -17.69 -1.97
CA LEU A 204 8.48 -16.32 -1.70
C LEU A 204 7.82 -16.20 -0.33
N ALA A 205 6.90 -17.11 0.02
CA ALA A 205 6.23 -17.14 1.32
C ALA A 205 7.23 -17.37 2.48
N GLU A 206 8.26 -18.16 2.25
CA GLU A 206 9.36 -18.34 3.21
C GLU A 206 10.17 -17.05 3.41
N THR A 207 10.47 -16.34 2.33
CA THR A 207 11.15 -15.03 2.39
C THR A 207 10.30 -13.97 3.09
N LEU A 208 9.00 -13.92 2.82
CA LEU A 208 8.06 -13.02 3.50
C LEU A 208 8.08 -13.24 5.02
N GLY A 209 8.10 -14.50 5.48
CA GLY A 209 8.07 -14.83 6.90
C GLY A 209 6.84 -14.26 7.60
N ASP A 210 7.06 -13.55 8.71
CA ASP A 210 6.04 -12.85 9.50
C ASP A 210 5.83 -11.38 9.08
N LYS A 211 6.58 -10.91 8.08
CA LYS A 211 6.58 -9.51 7.66
C LYS A 211 5.29 -9.11 6.95
N PRO A 212 4.93 -7.81 7.00
CA PRO A 212 3.74 -7.26 6.34
C PRO A 212 3.88 -7.11 4.82
N GLY A 213 5.07 -7.35 4.28
CA GLY A 213 5.35 -7.29 2.85
C GLY A 213 6.76 -7.76 2.52
N ALA A 214 7.03 -7.89 1.23
CA ALA A 214 8.35 -8.21 0.70
C ALA A 214 8.54 -7.57 -0.68
N PHE A 215 9.76 -7.19 -0.99
CA PHE A 215 10.14 -6.84 -2.36
C PHE A 215 10.44 -8.11 -3.15
N MET A 216 10.18 -8.04 -4.44
CA MET A 216 10.55 -9.07 -5.42
C MET A 216 11.55 -8.44 -6.39
N ARG A 217 12.82 -8.86 -6.32
CA ARG A 217 13.91 -8.23 -7.08
C ARG A 217 13.64 -8.17 -8.58
N GLY A 218 13.58 -6.94 -9.12
CA GLY A 218 13.36 -6.68 -10.56
C GLY A 218 11.96 -7.10 -11.06
N HIS A 219 10.99 -7.22 -10.16
CA HIS A 219 9.64 -7.64 -10.51
C HIS A 219 8.58 -6.70 -9.89
N GLY A 220 8.61 -6.51 -8.58
CA GLY A 220 7.63 -5.73 -7.84
C GLY A 220 7.70 -6.00 -6.36
N GLY A 221 6.53 -6.21 -5.75
CA GLY A 221 6.44 -6.55 -4.33
C GLY A 221 5.09 -7.13 -3.95
N ILE A 222 4.99 -7.50 -2.70
CA ILE A 222 3.76 -7.96 -2.07
C ILE A 222 3.53 -7.23 -0.76
N THR A 223 2.26 -6.99 -0.43
CA THR A 223 1.83 -6.61 0.91
C THR A 223 0.70 -7.52 1.36
N VAL A 224 0.65 -7.77 2.67
CA VAL A 224 -0.36 -8.62 3.27
C VAL A 224 -1.10 -7.86 4.37
N GLY A 225 -2.34 -8.22 4.64
CA GLY A 225 -3.18 -7.59 5.65
C GLY A 225 -4.17 -8.56 6.28
N ASN A 226 -4.76 -8.14 7.41
CA ASN A 226 -5.87 -8.82 8.08
C ASN A 226 -7.23 -8.48 7.45
N SER A 227 -7.24 -7.55 6.49
CA SER A 227 -8.40 -7.18 5.66
C SER A 227 -7.95 -6.71 4.27
N ILE A 228 -8.91 -6.58 3.33
CA ILE A 228 -8.67 -5.97 2.02
C ILE A 228 -8.16 -4.54 2.19
N MET A 229 -8.83 -3.74 3.01
CA MET A 229 -8.45 -2.35 3.26
C MET A 229 -7.01 -2.25 3.78
N HIS A 230 -6.64 -3.14 4.71
CA HIS A 230 -5.31 -3.16 5.30
C HIS A 230 -4.20 -3.49 4.28
N SER A 231 -4.40 -4.52 3.44
CA SER A 231 -3.42 -4.87 2.40
C SER A 231 -3.28 -3.80 1.33
N VAL A 232 -4.40 -3.18 0.92
CA VAL A 232 -4.44 -2.06 -0.03
C VAL A 232 -3.74 -0.83 0.53
N GLY A 233 -4.08 -0.43 1.77
CA GLY A 233 -3.45 0.71 2.44
C GLY A 233 -1.94 0.53 2.57
N ARG A 234 -1.49 -0.64 3.01
CA ARG A 234 -0.06 -0.98 3.06
C ARG A 234 0.62 -0.88 1.69
N SER A 235 -0.06 -1.29 0.60
CA SER A 235 0.50 -1.16 -0.75
C SER A 235 0.68 0.29 -1.17
N VAL A 236 -0.33 1.13 -0.93
CA VAL A 236 -0.27 2.56 -1.25
C VAL A 236 0.84 3.24 -0.45
N TYR A 237 0.90 3.00 0.85
CA TYR A 237 1.90 3.63 1.70
C TYR A 237 3.31 3.04 1.56
N LEU A 238 3.45 1.78 1.14
CA LEU A 238 4.74 1.23 0.71
C LEU A 238 5.28 2.00 -0.51
N LYS A 239 4.43 2.21 -1.53
CA LYS A 239 4.80 3.02 -2.71
C LYS A 239 5.22 4.42 -2.31
N ILE A 240 4.40 5.13 -1.52
CA ILE A 240 4.68 6.51 -1.09
C ILE A 240 5.98 6.59 -0.28
N ASN A 241 6.20 5.68 0.68
CA ASN A 241 7.44 5.65 1.46
C ASN A 241 8.66 5.36 0.58
N SER A 242 8.51 4.49 -0.43
CA SER A 242 9.54 4.22 -1.44
C SER A 242 9.84 5.46 -2.29
N GLU A 243 8.83 6.19 -2.72
CA GLU A 243 8.97 7.45 -3.46
C GLU A 243 9.74 8.50 -2.66
N MET A 244 9.38 8.69 -1.39
CA MET A 244 10.06 9.61 -0.49
C MET A 244 11.54 9.23 -0.29
N HIS A 245 11.82 7.95 -0.10
CA HIS A 245 13.19 7.43 0.03
C HIS A 245 14.02 7.74 -1.23
N LEU A 246 13.50 7.44 -2.40
CA LEU A 246 14.17 7.68 -3.67
C LEU A 246 14.36 9.17 -3.97
N GLN A 247 13.37 10.01 -3.64
CA GLN A 247 13.45 11.47 -3.80
C GLN A 247 14.49 12.11 -2.88
N ALA A 248 14.83 11.47 -1.76
CA ALA A 248 15.91 11.92 -0.91
C ALA A 248 17.27 11.88 -1.62
N GLY A 249 17.42 11.02 -2.64
CA GLY A 249 18.58 11.04 -3.54
C GLY A 249 19.91 10.85 -2.85
N GLY A 250 19.99 9.92 -1.90
CA GLY A 250 21.20 9.63 -1.11
C GLY A 250 21.46 10.63 0.02
N ARG A 251 20.56 11.60 0.27
CA ARG A 251 20.66 12.44 1.48
C ARG A 251 20.37 11.60 2.72
N LYS A 252 21.02 11.95 3.83
CA LYS A 252 20.72 11.31 5.12
C LYS A 252 19.24 11.57 5.47
N ILE A 253 18.49 10.50 5.69
CA ILE A 253 17.10 10.53 6.15
C ILE A 253 17.11 10.16 7.64
N GLU A 254 16.41 10.93 8.45
CA GLU A 254 16.08 10.54 9.82
C GLU A 254 14.74 9.78 9.75
N THR A 255 14.81 8.47 9.93
CA THR A 255 13.66 7.56 9.85
C THR A 255 13.07 7.35 11.24
N LEU A 256 11.84 6.81 11.30
CA LEU A 256 11.25 6.41 12.56
C LEU A 256 12.12 5.34 13.24
N SER A 257 12.26 5.45 14.55
CA SER A 257 12.81 4.35 15.36
C SER A 257 11.88 3.13 15.33
N PRO A 258 12.36 1.94 15.69
CA PRO A 258 11.50 0.75 15.75
C PRO A 258 10.27 0.93 16.66
N ASP A 259 10.42 1.64 17.79
CA ASP A 259 9.33 1.90 18.73
C ASP A 259 8.31 2.89 18.15
N GLU A 260 8.76 3.95 17.50
CA GLU A 260 7.87 4.90 16.79
C GLU A 260 7.12 4.21 15.65
N ALA A 261 7.80 3.38 14.87
CA ALA A 261 7.20 2.61 13.80
C ALA A 261 6.11 1.66 14.32
N HIS A 262 6.37 0.95 15.42
CA HIS A 262 5.40 0.06 16.07
C HIS A 262 4.17 0.81 16.59
N GLN A 263 4.36 1.95 17.26
CA GLN A 263 3.24 2.77 17.72
C GLN A 263 2.44 3.39 16.57
N ALA A 264 3.13 3.81 15.50
CA ALA A 264 2.50 4.34 14.31
C ALA A 264 1.65 3.29 13.58
N GLU A 265 2.13 2.04 13.47
CA GLU A 265 1.34 0.95 12.89
C GLU A 265 0.09 0.65 13.72
N ALA A 266 0.22 0.59 15.04
CA ALA A 266 -0.91 0.36 15.93
C ALA A 266 -2.02 1.44 15.79
N GLY A 267 -1.64 2.67 15.44
CA GLY A 267 -2.57 3.79 15.22
C GLY A 267 -3.19 3.84 13.82
N ASN A 268 -2.60 3.14 12.83
CA ASN A 268 -3.00 3.22 11.42
C ASN A 268 -3.63 1.91 10.91
N GLN A 269 -4.14 1.09 11.79
CA GLN A 269 -4.76 -0.18 11.40
C GLN A 269 -5.93 0.05 10.44
N GLU A 270 -5.94 -0.75 9.34
CA GLU A 270 -7.02 -0.87 8.35
C GLU A 270 -7.28 0.34 7.45
N PHE A 271 -6.71 1.53 7.68
CA PHE A 271 -6.83 2.71 6.82
C PHE A 271 -8.28 3.06 6.38
N PRO A 272 -9.29 3.10 7.27
CA PRO A 272 -10.69 3.22 6.86
C PRO A 272 -11.00 4.55 6.17
N LYS A 273 -10.39 5.65 6.58
CA LYS A 273 -10.59 6.97 5.97
C LYS A 273 -10.03 7.05 4.55
N ASP A 274 -8.88 6.40 4.35
CA ASP A 274 -8.23 6.34 3.04
C ASP A 274 -9.03 5.47 2.09
N TRP A 275 -9.50 4.31 2.58
CA TRP A 275 -10.39 3.45 1.84
C TRP A 275 -11.65 4.18 1.36
N ASP A 276 -12.34 4.88 2.26
CA ASP A 276 -13.55 5.65 1.94
C ASP A 276 -13.28 6.72 0.87
N LEU A 277 -12.13 7.41 0.99
CA LEU A 277 -11.71 8.44 0.03
C LEU A 277 -11.47 7.82 -1.36
N TRP A 278 -10.68 6.76 -1.41
CA TRP A 278 -10.30 6.11 -2.66
C TRP A 278 -11.50 5.40 -3.31
N ALA A 279 -12.29 4.64 -2.54
CA ALA A 279 -13.49 3.96 -3.02
C ALA A 279 -14.50 4.94 -3.62
N ARG A 280 -14.73 6.09 -2.97
CA ARG A 280 -15.62 7.14 -3.49
C ARG A 280 -15.13 7.70 -4.82
N LYS A 281 -13.83 7.78 -5.04
CA LYS A 281 -13.24 8.27 -6.29
C LYS A 281 -13.51 7.29 -7.43
N VAL A 282 -13.21 6.00 -7.22
CA VAL A 282 -13.32 4.98 -8.27
C VAL A 282 -14.76 4.52 -8.55
N MET A 283 -15.68 4.67 -7.58
CA MET A 283 -17.10 4.36 -7.81
C MET A 283 -17.88 5.46 -8.53
N LYS A 284 -17.30 6.63 -8.76
CA LYS A 284 -17.92 7.75 -9.50
C LYS A 284 -17.51 7.79 -10.98
N SER A 285 -16.51 7.04 -11.35
CA SER A 285 -16.06 6.87 -12.73
C SER A 285 -16.78 5.71 -13.40
#